data_80d261c469d3f5de2f085c80aa301376
#
_entry.id   80d261c469d3f5de2f085c80aa301376
#
_cell.length_a   1.000
_cell.length_b   1.000
_cell.length_c   1.000
_cell.angle_alpha   90.00
_cell.angle_beta   90.00
_cell.angle_gamma   90.00
#
_symmetry.space_group_name_H-M   'P 1'
#
loop_
_entity.id
_entity.type
_entity.pdbx_description
1 polymer ?
#
loop_
_entity_poly.entity_id
_entity_poly.type
_entity_poly.pdbx_seq_one_letter_code
_entity_poly.pdbx_strand_id
1 'polypeptide(L)'
;MTHFIVLVLALFIGAVAGLRAFTAPAVMAWAAVLQWINLNGTWVEWLTHPATVTILTLLAIGEFITDQLPSTPARTVPMQFGARIVLGGFAGAVLGTAWNYTWTALGAGIIGAVIGTLVGFATRQRLVAANGGHDLPIALVEDTIAVLGGLAVAALTAVV
;
A
#
# COMPACT_ATOMS: atom_id res chain seq x y z
N MET A 1 10.15 -11.85 -14.34
CA MET A 1 9.65 -12.31 -13.00
C MET A 1 8.64 -13.44 -13.19
N THR A 2 8.64 -14.47 -12.34
CA THR A 2 7.64 -15.54 -12.41
C THR A 2 6.28 -15.09 -11.91
N HIS A 3 5.18 -15.67 -12.45
CA HIS A 3 3.82 -15.35 -12.02
C HIS A 3 3.64 -15.46 -10.50
N PHE A 4 4.20 -16.50 -9.89
CA PHE A 4 4.12 -16.70 -8.44
C PHE A 4 4.74 -15.54 -7.64
N ILE A 5 5.93 -15.09 -8.03
CA ILE A 5 6.61 -13.98 -7.35
C ILE A 5 5.79 -12.69 -7.48
N VAL A 6 5.25 -12.41 -8.68
CA VAL A 6 4.39 -11.23 -8.90
C VAL A 6 3.17 -11.26 -7.98
N LEU A 7 2.51 -12.42 -7.82
CA LEU A 7 1.36 -12.54 -6.93
C LEU A 7 1.73 -12.33 -5.45
N VAL A 8 2.87 -12.87 -5.02
CA VAL A 8 3.36 -12.66 -3.64
C VAL A 8 3.66 -11.19 -3.39
N LEU A 9 4.35 -10.51 -4.30
CA LEU A 9 4.63 -9.08 -4.16
C LEU A 9 3.35 -8.25 -4.23
N ALA A 10 2.39 -8.60 -5.10
CA ALA A 10 1.09 -7.95 -5.19
C ALA A 10 0.27 -8.11 -3.89
N LEU A 11 0.34 -9.27 -3.25
CA LEU A 11 -0.29 -9.50 -1.95
C LEU A 11 0.36 -8.62 -0.87
N PHE A 12 1.69 -8.53 -0.84
CA PHE A 12 2.38 -7.68 0.13
C PHE A 12 2.13 -6.19 -0.09
N ILE A 13 2.14 -5.69 -1.34
CA ILE A 13 1.82 -4.28 -1.59
C ILE A 13 0.35 -3.98 -1.25
N GLY A 14 -0.55 -4.94 -1.47
CA GLY A 14 -1.93 -4.85 -0.99
C GLY A 14 -2.00 -4.78 0.53
N ALA A 15 -1.22 -5.59 1.26
CA ALA A 15 -1.18 -5.54 2.73
C ALA A 15 -0.67 -4.17 3.23
N VAL A 16 0.29 -3.56 2.54
CA VAL A 16 0.71 -2.17 2.80
C VAL A 16 -0.46 -1.20 2.65
N ALA A 17 -1.27 -1.32 1.58
CA ALA A 17 -2.48 -0.52 1.42
C ALA A 17 -3.50 -0.77 2.55
N GLY A 18 -3.56 -1.98 3.07
CA GLY A 18 -4.37 -2.33 4.24
C GLY A 18 -3.93 -1.62 5.52
N LEU A 19 -2.65 -1.36 5.68
CA LEU A 19 -2.10 -0.54 6.78
C LEU A 19 -2.29 0.95 6.51
N ARG A 20 -1.90 1.42 5.30
CA ARG A 20 -1.93 2.82 4.84
C ARG A 20 -2.36 2.87 3.38
N ALA A 21 -3.58 3.35 3.14
CA ALA A 21 -4.26 3.25 1.84
C ALA A 21 -3.48 3.88 0.69
N PHE A 22 -2.97 5.11 0.87
CA PHE A 22 -2.26 5.85 -0.16
C PHE A 22 -0.77 5.51 -0.27
N THR A 23 -0.18 4.87 0.74
CA THR A 23 1.24 4.49 0.70
C THR A 23 1.54 3.51 -0.42
N ALA A 24 0.67 2.52 -0.66
CA ALA A 24 0.90 1.53 -1.71
C ALA A 24 0.89 2.13 -3.13
N PRO A 25 -0.11 2.93 -3.55
CA PRO A 25 -0.08 3.62 -4.83
C PRO A 25 1.10 4.60 -4.98
N ALA A 26 1.45 5.33 -3.90
CA ALA A 26 2.59 6.24 -3.92
C ALA A 26 3.91 5.49 -4.16
N VAL A 27 4.13 4.36 -3.48
CA VAL A 27 5.30 3.51 -3.68
C VAL A 27 5.35 2.96 -5.10
N MET A 28 4.22 2.53 -5.67
CA MET A 28 4.18 2.05 -7.06
C MET A 28 4.51 3.16 -8.05
N ALA A 29 4.06 4.39 -7.83
CA ALA A 29 4.42 5.53 -8.66
C ALA A 29 5.92 5.85 -8.57
N TRP A 30 6.50 5.83 -7.38
CA TRP A 30 7.95 5.98 -7.22
C TRP A 30 8.74 4.84 -7.87
N ALA A 31 8.30 3.58 -7.75
CA ALA A 31 8.93 2.45 -8.42
C ALA A 31 8.93 2.61 -9.94
N ALA A 32 7.86 3.18 -10.51
CA ALA A 32 7.78 3.46 -11.94
C ALA A 32 8.74 4.58 -12.37
N VAL A 33 8.82 5.69 -11.61
CA VAL A 33 9.74 6.80 -11.89
C VAL A 33 11.20 6.38 -11.75
N LEU A 34 11.52 5.55 -10.74
CA LEU A 34 12.86 5.00 -10.53
C LEU A 34 13.19 3.86 -11.52
N GLN A 35 12.26 3.53 -12.42
CA GLN A 35 12.38 2.45 -13.41
C GLN A 35 12.63 1.06 -12.80
N TRP A 36 12.18 0.86 -11.57
CA TRP A 36 12.14 -0.46 -10.95
C TRP A 36 11.06 -1.35 -11.56
N ILE A 37 9.99 -0.73 -12.06
CA ILE A 37 8.96 -1.35 -12.89
C ILE A 37 8.79 -0.55 -14.18
N ASN A 38 8.58 -1.24 -15.29
CA ASN A 38 8.35 -0.57 -16.57
C ASN A 38 6.84 -0.52 -16.86
N LEU A 39 6.30 0.69 -16.90
CA LEU A 39 4.89 0.97 -17.19
C LEU A 39 4.67 1.67 -18.54
N ASN A 40 5.73 1.86 -19.36
CA ASN A 40 5.63 2.54 -20.63
C ASN A 40 4.68 1.80 -21.59
N GLY A 41 3.80 2.54 -22.25
CA GLY A 41 2.82 1.97 -23.17
C GLY A 41 1.68 1.21 -22.47
N THR A 42 1.58 1.25 -21.14
CA THR A 42 0.49 0.61 -20.41
C THR A 42 -0.59 1.60 -20.00
N TRP A 43 -1.74 1.08 -19.56
CA TRP A 43 -2.88 1.88 -19.07
C TRP A 43 -2.56 2.71 -17.82
N VAL A 44 -1.46 2.41 -17.12
CA VAL A 44 -0.99 3.11 -15.90
C VAL A 44 0.30 3.91 -16.12
N GLU A 45 0.70 4.15 -17.36
CA GLU A 45 1.87 4.98 -17.69
C GLU A 45 1.83 6.37 -17.03
N TRP A 46 0.63 6.92 -16.84
CA TRP A 46 0.42 8.21 -16.17
C TRP A 46 0.95 8.27 -14.73
N LEU A 47 1.20 7.12 -14.08
CA LEU A 47 1.85 7.06 -12.75
C LEU A 47 3.29 7.58 -12.77
N THR A 48 3.96 7.56 -13.92
CA THR A 48 5.32 8.09 -14.07
C THR A 48 5.36 9.61 -14.15
N HIS A 49 4.20 10.27 -14.30
CA HIS A 49 4.15 11.72 -14.42
C HIS A 49 4.47 12.39 -13.07
N PRO A 50 5.37 13.42 -13.04
CA PRO A 50 5.78 14.07 -11.80
C PRO A 50 4.62 14.59 -10.94
N ALA A 51 3.57 15.13 -11.57
CA ALA A 51 2.38 15.60 -10.84
C ALA A 51 1.68 14.44 -10.10
N THR A 52 1.55 13.27 -10.73
CA THR A 52 0.93 12.09 -10.11
C THR A 52 1.72 11.63 -8.89
N VAL A 53 3.04 11.49 -9.04
CA VAL A 53 3.93 11.10 -7.94
C VAL A 53 3.82 12.07 -6.78
N THR A 54 3.85 13.39 -7.08
CA THR A 54 3.70 14.43 -6.06
C THR A 54 2.36 14.33 -5.34
N ILE A 55 1.25 14.21 -6.08
CA ILE A 55 -0.10 14.12 -5.49
C ILE A 55 -0.22 12.87 -4.60
N LEU A 56 0.19 11.69 -5.08
CA LEU A 56 0.12 10.46 -4.30
C LEU A 56 1.00 10.51 -3.05
N THR A 57 2.18 11.12 -3.15
CA THR A 57 3.06 11.33 -1.99
C THR A 57 2.41 12.25 -0.96
N LEU A 58 1.81 13.37 -1.40
CA LEU A 58 1.11 14.28 -0.50
C LEU A 58 -0.11 13.63 0.15
N LEU A 59 -0.86 12.80 -0.59
CA LEU A 59 -1.97 12.04 -0.03
C LEU A 59 -1.50 11.02 1.01
N ALA A 60 -0.39 10.33 0.78
CA ALA A 60 0.20 9.41 1.75
C ALA A 60 0.66 10.15 3.02
N ILE A 61 1.31 11.30 2.89
CA ILE A 61 1.70 12.14 4.02
C ILE A 61 0.46 12.65 4.77
N GLY A 62 -0.56 13.10 4.05
CA GLY A 62 -1.82 13.54 4.62
C GLY A 62 -2.51 12.41 5.40
N GLU A 63 -2.48 11.18 4.88
CA GLU A 63 -3.02 10.01 5.58
C GLU A 63 -2.29 9.76 6.92
N PHE A 64 -0.95 9.86 6.95
CA PHE A 64 -0.20 9.71 8.20
C PHE A 64 -0.61 10.73 9.26
N ILE A 65 -0.87 11.97 8.86
CA ILE A 65 -1.31 13.04 9.78
C ILE A 65 -2.75 12.79 10.24
N THR A 66 -3.66 12.51 9.30
CA THR A 66 -5.08 12.36 9.61
C THR A 66 -5.39 11.11 10.43
N ASP A 67 -4.68 10.00 10.19
CA ASP A 67 -4.88 8.76 10.94
C ASP A 67 -4.45 8.84 12.43
N GLN A 68 -3.72 9.90 12.80
CA GLN A 68 -3.36 10.19 14.20
C GLN A 68 -4.40 11.07 14.91
N LEU A 69 -5.37 11.62 14.16
CA LEU A 69 -6.41 12.48 14.77
C LEU A 69 -7.50 11.63 15.43
N PRO A 70 -7.95 12.03 16.65
CA PRO A 70 -9.00 11.27 17.37
C PRO A 70 -10.35 11.29 16.66
N SER A 71 -10.55 12.20 15.70
CA SER A 71 -11.78 12.30 14.88
C SER A 71 -11.81 11.34 13.70
N THR A 72 -10.70 10.66 13.40
CA THR A 72 -10.62 9.78 12.22
C THR A 72 -11.41 8.48 12.47
N PRO A 73 -12.35 8.12 11.55
CA PRO A 73 -13.10 6.88 11.66
C PRO A 73 -12.17 5.66 11.66
N ALA A 74 -12.58 4.61 12.37
CA ALA A 74 -11.83 3.36 12.37
C ALA A 74 -11.67 2.80 10.95
N ARG A 75 -10.50 2.24 10.64
CA ARG A 75 -10.18 1.68 9.30
C ARG A 75 -11.08 0.53 8.86
N THR A 76 -11.85 -0.06 9.79
CA THR A 76 -12.81 -1.13 9.55
C THR A 76 -14.21 -0.64 9.18
N VAL A 77 -14.49 0.69 9.27
CA VAL A 77 -15.76 1.21 8.76
C VAL A 77 -15.83 1.05 7.24
N PRO A 78 -17.02 0.81 6.65
CA PRO A 78 -17.16 0.40 5.25
C PRO A 78 -16.45 1.31 4.24
N MET A 79 -16.48 2.62 4.43
CA MET A 79 -15.83 3.59 3.53
C MET A 79 -14.30 3.47 3.58
N GLN A 80 -13.71 3.44 4.78
CA GLN A 80 -12.27 3.32 4.97
C GLN A 80 -11.75 1.94 4.51
N PHE A 81 -12.51 0.90 4.82
CA PHE A 81 -12.18 -0.46 4.39
C PHE A 81 -12.25 -0.61 2.87
N GLY A 82 -13.33 -0.08 2.25
CA GLY A 82 -13.49 -0.07 0.80
C GLY A 82 -12.38 0.67 0.07
N ALA A 83 -11.98 1.85 0.57
CA ALA A 83 -10.86 2.61 0.00
C ALA A 83 -9.55 1.79 0.03
N ARG A 84 -9.25 1.09 1.11
CA ARG A 84 -8.06 0.23 1.24
C ARG A 84 -8.09 -0.95 0.27
N ILE A 85 -9.25 -1.58 0.08
CA ILE A 85 -9.43 -2.67 -0.89
C ILE A 85 -9.20 -2.15 -2.32
N VAL A 86 -9.80 -1.02 -2.69
CA VAL A 86 -9.64 -0.43 -4.02
C VAL A 86 -8.19 -0.03 -4.29
N LEU A 87 -7.55 0.68 -3.36
CA LEU A 87 -6.17 1.14 -3.54
C LEU A 87 -5.16 -0.01 -3.47
N GLY A 88 -5.42 -1.04 -2.66
CA GLY A 88 -4.59 -2.24 -2.61
C GLY A 88 -4.71 -3.08 -3.88
N GLY A 89 -5.93 -3.26 -4.39
CA GLY A 89 -6.18 -3.89 -5.69
C GLY A 89 -5.51 -3.12 -6.83
N PHE A 90 -5.64 -1.80 -6.83
CA PHE A 90 -4.98 -0.92 -7.81
C PHE A 90 -3.46 -1.07 -7.76
N ALA A 91 -2.83 -0.96 -6.58
CA ALA A 91 -1.38 -1.11 -6.45
C ALA A 91 -0.89 -2.51 -6.89
N GLY A 92 -1.65 -3.56 -6.56
CA GLY A 92 -1.38 -4.92 -7.06
C GLY A 92 -1.50 -5.00 -8.58
N ALA A 93 -2.54 -4.40 -9.18
CA ALA A 93 -2.72 -4.35 -10.63
C ALA A 93 -1.58 -3.60 -11.33
N VAL A 94 -1.15 -2.47 -10.78
CA VAL A 94 0.01 -1.70 -11.28
C VAL A 94 1.26 -2.57 -11.30
N LEU A 95 1.56 -3.24 -10.19
CA LEU A 95 2.70 -4.15 -10.10
C LEU A 95 2.58 -5.28 -11.13
N GLY A 96 1.41 -5.92 -11.21
CA GLY A 96 1.18 -7.02 -12.16
C GLY A 96 1.24 -6.60 -13.63
N THR A 97 0.90 -5.35 -13.94
CA THR A 97 0.93 -4.83 -15.31
C THR A 97 2.33 -4.87 -15.91
N ALA A 98 3.37 -4.61 -15.12
CA ALA A 98 4.76 -4.65 -15.59
C ALA A 98 5.19 -6.04 -16.11
N TRP A 99 4.48 -7.11 -15.74
CA TRP A 99 4.76 -8.50 -16.16
C TRP A 99 3.57 -9.19 -16.84
N ASN A 100 2.56 -8.43 -17.30
CA ASN A 100 1.35 -8.95 -17.96
C ASN A 100 0.47 -9.85 -17.06
N TYR A 101 0.48 -9.65 -15.75
CA TYR A 101 -0.34 -10.37 -14.77
C TYR A 101 -1.33 -9.45 -14.04
N THR A 102 -1.81 -8.39 -14.70
CA THR A 102 -2.64 -7.32 -14.12
C THR A 102 -3.82 -7.85 -13.30
N TRP A 103 -4.63 -8.74 -13.86
CA TRP A 103 -5.87 -9.18 -13.23
C TRP A 103 -5.65 -10.11 -12.03
N THR A 104 -4.70 -11.01 -12.15
CA THR A 104 -4.38 -11.92 -11.03
C THR A 104 -3.69 -11.18 -9.89
N ALA A 105 -2.83 -10.21 -10.21
CA ALA A 105 -2.17 -9.35 -9.24
C ALA A 105 -3.15 -8.35 -8.59
N LEU A 106 -4.19 -7.87 -9.32
CA LEU A 106 -5.29 -7.13 -8.73
C LEU A 106 -5.98 -7.94 -7.63
N GLY A 107 -6.33 -9.20 -7.92
CA GLY A 107 -6.94 -10.08 -6.94
C GLY A 107 -6.05 -10.31 -5.72
N ALA A 108 -4.75 -10.56 -5.93
CA ALA A 108 -3.78 -10.71 -4.84
C ALA A 108 -3.66 -9.43 -4.00
N GLY A 109 -3.66 -8.25 -4.64
CA GLY A 109 -3.65 -6.95 -3.97
C GLY A 109 -4.88 -6.71 -3.10
N ILE A 110 -6.07 -7.09 -3.59
CA ILE A 110 -7.32 -7.05 -2.81
C ILE A 110 -7.22 -7.93 -1.56
N ILE A 111 -6.78 -9.18 -1.73
CA ILE A 111 -6.62 -10.12 -0.61
C ILE A 111 -5.61 -9.56 0.40
N GLY A 112 -4.49 -9.04 -0.08
CA GLY A 112 -3.48 -8.39 0.76
C GLY A 112 -4.06 -7.22 1.55
N ALA A 113 -4.86 -6.34 0.91
CA ALA A 113 -5.48 -5.20 1.58
C ALA A 113 -6.46 -5.61 2.69
N VAL A 114 -7.26 -6.65 2.45
CA VAL A 114 -8.15 -7.21 3.48
C VAL A 114 -7.34 -7.72 4.67
N ILE A 115 -6.34 -8.56 4.42
CA ILE A 115 -5.47 -9.12 5.47
C ILE A 115 -4.76 -8.00 6.22
N GLY A 116 -4.12 -7.06 5.51
CA GLY A 116 -3.39 -5.94 6.10
C GLY A 116 -4.27 -5.06 6.98
N THR A 117 -5.51 -4.77 6.54
CA THR A 117 -6.45 -3.97 7.33
C THR A 117 -6.87 -4.70 8.60
N LEU A 118 -7.28 -5.96 8.52
CA LEU A 118 -7.78 -6.71 9.67
C LEU A 118 -6.67 -7.04 10.66
N VAL A 119 -5.54 -7.53 10.18
CA VAL A 119 -4.39 -7.86 11.03
C VAL A 119 -3.78 -6.60 11.63
N GLY A 120 -3.60 -5.54 10.83
CA GLY A 120 -3.08 -4.26 11.30
C GLY A 120 -3.98 -3.65 12.38
N PHE A 121 -5.29 -3.65 12.17
CA PHE A 121 -6.25 -3.17 13.18
C PHE A 121 -6.16 -3.95 14.48
N ALA A 122 -6.22 -5.29 14.42
CA ALA A 122 -6.14 -6.13 15.59
C ALA A 122 -4.79 -6.00 16.34
N THR A 123 -3.69 -5.90 15.58
CA THR A 123 -2.35 -5.73 16.16
C THR A 123 -2.23 -4.38 16.85
N ARG A 124 -2.67 -3.29 16.18
CA ARG A 124 -2.64 -1.94 16.76
C ARG A 124 -3.43 -1.88 18.07
N GLN A 125 -4.66 -2.42 18.09
CA GLN A 125 -5.46 -2.45 19.31
C GLN A 125 -4.75 -3.16 20.46
N ARG A 126 -4.14 -4.31 20.21
CA ARG A 126 -3.41 -5.09 21.23
C ARG A 126 -2.17 -4.34 21.73
N LEU A 127 -1.40 -3.75 20.82
CA LEU A 127 -0.18 -3.03 21.18
C LEU A 127 -0.49 -1.74 21.93
N VAL A 128 -1.53 -1.00 21.56
CA VAL A 128 -1.97 0.19 22.28
C VAL A 128 -2.42 -0.18 23.70
N ALA A 129 -3.21 -1.25 23.85
CA ALA A 129 -3.63 -1.73 25.17
C ALA A 129 -2.42 -2.15 26.03
N ALA A 130 -1.44 -2.84 25.46
CA ALA A 130 -0.21 -3.24 26.16
C ALA A 130 0.70 -2.05 26.51
N ASN A 131 0.62 -0.95 25.73
CA ASN A 131 1.40 0.27 25.93
C ASN A 131 0.67 1.33 26.79
N GLY A 132 -0.19 0.90 27.69
CA GLY A 132 -0.91 1.80 28.61
C GLY A 132 -1.89 2.76 27.93
N GLY A 133 -2.36 2.44 26.72
CA GLY A 133 -3.30 3.27 25.95
C GLY A 133 -2.64 4.35 25.09
N HIS A 134 -1.31 4.41 25.03
CA HIS A 134 -0.59 5.38 24.20
C HIS A 134 -0.57 4.93 22.73
N ASP A 135 -1.39 5.55 21.89
CA ASP A 135 -1.55 5.19 20.48
C ASP A 135 -0.43 5.72 19.56
N LEU A 136 0.07 6.93 19.79
CA LEU A 136 1.03 7.61 18.92
C LEU A 136 2.31 6.79 18.62
N PRO A 137 3.01 6.18 19.61
CA PRO A 137 4.19 5.38 19.32
C PRO A 137 3.89 4.18 18.40
N ILE A 138 2.73 3.56 18.62
CA ILE A 138 2.29 2.40 17.82
C ILE A 138 1.93 2.82 16.40
N ALA A 139 1.28 3.97 16.24
CA ALA A 139 0.98 4.54 14.93
C ALA A 139 2.26 4.82 14.13
N LEU A 140 3.28 5.43 14.74
CA LEU A 140 4.56 5.72 14.09
C LEU A 140 5.31 4.45 13.67
N VAL A 141 5.26 3.41 14.50
CA VAL A 141 5.83 2.09 14.12
C VAL A 141 5.08 1.50 12.92
N GLU A 142 3.75 1.56 12.92
CA GLU A 142 2.94 1.08 11.81
C GLU A 142 3.24 1.86 10.52
N ASP A 143 3.38 3.20 10.58
CA ASP A 143 3.75 4.05 9.45
C ASP A 143 5.12 3.64 8.88
N THR A 144 6.08 3.42 9.77
CA THR A 144 7.42 2.97 9.39
C THR A 144 7.37 1.62 8.68
N ILE A 145 6.60 0.67 9.21
CA ILE A 145 6.42 -0.66 8.60
C ILE A 145 5.75 -0.54 7.23
N ALA A 146 4.74 0.30 7.09
CA ALA A 146 4.06 0.50 5.81
C ALA A 146 4.99 1.11 4.76
N VAL A 147 5.75 2.15 5.10
CA VAL A 147 6.69 2.80 4.17
C VAL A 147 7.83 1.87 3.81
N LEU A 148 8.54 1.32 4.79
CA LEU A 148 9.68 0.44 4.53
C LEU A 148 9.25 -0.87 3.86
N GLY A 149 8.12 -1.45 4.26
CA GLY A 149 7.56 -2.63 3.63
C GLY A 149 7.17 -2.38 2.18
N GLY A 150 6.52 -1.26 1.90
CA GLY A 150 6.19 -0.85 0.54
C GLY A 150 7.43 -0.66 -0.33
N LEU A 151 8.42 0.10 0.17
CA LEU A 151 9.69 0.30 -0.53
C LEU A 151 10.46 -1.00 -0.75
N ALA A 152 10.46 -1.91 0.23
CA ALA A 152 11.08 -3.22 0.08
C ALA A 152 10.42 -4.05 -1.02
N VAL A 153 9.07 -4.07 -1.07
CA VAL A 153 8.33 -4.73 -2.17
C VAL A 153 8.72 -4.13 -3.51
N ALA A 154 8.75 -2.79 -3.62
CA ALA A 154 9.13 -2.10 -4.84
C ALA A 154 10.59 -2.38 -5.23
N ALA A 155 11.54 -2.34 -4.28
CA ALA A 155 12.95 -2.63 -4.55
C ALA A 155 13.18 -4.08 -5.02
N LEU A 156 12.42 -5.04 -4.49
CA LEU A 156 12.49 -6.43 -4.94
C LEU A 156 12.11 -6.57 -6.42
N THR A 157 11.25 -5.71 -6.96
CA THR A 157 10.90 -5.74 -8.39
C THR A 157 12.09 -5.34 -9.29
N ALA A 158 13.04 -4.58 -8.78
CA ALA A 158 14.24 -4.17 -9.52
C ALA A 158 15.32 -5.25 -9.56
N VAL A 159 15.27 -6.24 -8.66
CA VAL A 159 16.33 -7.23 -8.46
C VAL A 159 15.93 -8.61 -9.03
N VAL A 160 14.63 -8.91 -9.11
CA VAL A 160 14.08 -10.22 -9.50
C VAL A 160 13.42 -10.13 -10.87
#